data_8595b827442ba17e4d85cde8be38f7e2
#
_entry.id   8595b827442ba17e4d85cde8be38f7e2
#
_cell.length_a   1.000
_cell.length_b   1.000
_cell.length_c   1.000
_cell.angle_alpha   90.00
_cell.angle_beta   90.00
_cell.angle_gamma   90.00
#
_symmetry.space_group_name_H-M   'P 1'
#
loop_
_entity.id
_entity.type
_entity.pdbx_description
1 polymer ?
#
loop_
_entity_poly.entity_id
_entity_poly.type
_entity_poly.pdbx_seq_one_letter_code
_entity_poly.pdbx_strand_id
1 'polypeptide(L)'
;MAPRTDNHPRFMATAAAVARLGFGRTAPNPCVGAVLVRNGKVVARGWHERFGGPHAEVNAIAHARRRGEDLSQCTLYVTLEPCNHHGKTPPCTEAILAAGIRRVVVGTRDPNPQAAGGIERLRAAGVEVIQGVLEDDCRDLIADFRLWQTSSRPYVLLKLAQTLDGKIAPRPGVPGTVSGLRARRWVHRLRSRVGAVLVGGGTLRADNPQLTCRHPRHQGPQPWAVVATRRLPTADAPLALLRRTPERAIFLTSAAESRSQRATALLDLGCRVYGLDEDAAGIDLASGLTLLRREHGCHHVLVEGGGTLAANLVAAGLADEILLVVSPRVLGDSAAPASFQGRTVHSMTDALTLRLAAVRTLPPDILLQLRPS
;
A
#
# COMPACT_ATOMS: atom_id res chain seq x y z
N MET A 1 16.45 -30.07 -31.64
CA MET A 1 16.36 -29.44 -30.31
C MET A 1 15.09 -28.58 -30.32
N ALA A 2 14.05 -28.97 -29.59
CA ALA A 2 12.83 -28.16 -29.53
C ALA A 2 13.16 -26.76 -28.96
N PRO A 3 12.55 -25.67 -29.45
CA PRO A 3 12.80 -24.34 -28.92
C PRO A 3 12.42 -24.36 -27.42
N ARG A 4 13.37 -24.01 -26.55
CA ARG A 4 13.10 -23.77 -25.14
C ARG A 4 12.10 -22.63 -25.12
N THR A 5 10.85 -22.93 -24.86
CA THR A 5 9.87 -21.91 -24.48
C THR A 5 10.37 -21.32 -23.17
N ASP A 6 11.10 -20.21 -23.27
CA ASP A 6 11.55 -19.46 -22.11
C ASP A 6 10.29 -19.05 -21.34
N ASN A 7 10.07 -19.66 -20.18
CA ASN A 7 8.88 -19.43 -19.35
C ASN A 7 9.06 -18.10 -18.59
N HIS A 8 9.29 -17.01 -19.35
CA HIS A 8 9.51 -15.66 -18.83
C HIS A 8 8.44 -15.22 -17.83
N PRO A 9 7.12 -15.43 -18.07
CA PRO A 9 6.10 -15.03 -17.11
C PRO A 9 6.27 -15.69 -15.74
N ARG A 10 6.62 -16.97 -15.67
CA ARG A 10 6.85 -17.68 -14.41
C ARG A 10 7.98 -17.08 -13.58
N PHE A 11 9.10 -16.73 -14.20
CA PHE A 11 10.23 -16.16 -13.49
C PHE A 11 9.99 -14.71 -13.09
N MET A 12 9.33 -13.94 -13.96
CA MET A 12 8.89 -12.58 -13.61
C MET A 12 7.87 -12.57 -12.46
N ALA A 13 6.91 -13.50 -12.44
CA ALA A 13 6.00 -13.67 -11.31
C ALA A 13 6.74 -13.99 -10.00
N THR A 14 7.86 -14.75 -10.08
CA THR A 14 8.72 -15.00 -8.92
C THR A 14 9.43 -13.72 -8.47
N ALA A 15 9.95 -12.91 -9.40
CA ALA A 15 10.55 -11.60 -9.10
C ALA A 15 9.50 -10.66 -8.47
N ALA A 16 8.27 -10.63 -9.00
CA ALA A 16 7.15 -9.87 -8.45
C ALA A 16 6.77 -10.32 -7.02
N ALA A 17 6.82 -11.62 -6.74
CA ALA A 17 6.54 -12.14 -5.40
C ALA A 17 7.57 -11.67 -4.36
N VAL A 18 8.86 -11.64 -4.70
CA VAL A 18 9.90 -11.14 -3.77
C VAL A 18 9.89 -9.62 -3.66
N ALA A 19 9.52 -8.88 -4.70
CA ALA A 19 9.36 -7.42 -4.64
C ALA A 19 8.41 -6.98 -3.50
N ARG A 20 7.29 -7.70 -3.32
CA ARG A 20 6.29 -7.43 -2.27
C ARG A 20 6.84 -7.51 -0.84
N LEU A 21 8.00 -8.13 -0.62
CA LEU A 21 8.64 -8.17 0.70
C LEU A 21 9.16 -6.79 1.14
N GLY A 22 9.46 -5.91 0.17
CA GLY A 22 9.89 -4.53 0.40
C GLY A 22 8.78 -3.56 0.78
N PHE A 23 7.50 -3.90 0.53
CA PHE A 23 6.37 -2.99 0.73
C PHE A 23 6.36 -2.33 2.12
N GLY A 24 6.19 -1.00 2.14
CA GLY A 24 6.17 -0.18 3.36
C GLY A 24 7.53 0.07 4.02
N ARG A 25 8.65 -0.40 3.42
CA ARG A 25 10.01 -0.16 3.90
C ARG A 25 10.89 0.57 2.89
N THR A 26 10.51 0.52 1.62
CA THR A 26 11.28 1.11 0.52
C THR A 26 10.94 2.56 0.25
N ALA A 27 9.76 3.02 0.68
CA ALA A 27 9.29 4.38 0.41
C ALA A 27 10.32 5.46 0.80
N PRO A 28 10.56 6.46 -0.05
CA PRO A 28 9.85 6.77 -1.30
C PRO A 28 10.26 5.95 -2.53
N ASN A 29 11.20 5.00 -2.43
CA ASN A 29 11.63 4.16 -3.55
C ASN A 29 10.58 3.08 -3.88
N PRO A 30 10.53 2.58 -5.13
CA PRO A 30 9.60 1.54 -5.53
C PRO A 30 9.95 0.17 -4.91
N CYS A 31 8.94 -0.69 -4.84
CA CYS A 31 9.13 -2.11 -4.54
C CYS A 31 9.65 -2.83 -5.79
N VAL A 32 10.91 -3.22 -5.78
CA VAL A 32 11.55 -3.95 -6.89
C VAL A 32 12.02 -5.32 -6.42
N GLY A 33 11.84 -6.32 -7.30
CA GLY A 33 12.33 -7.67 -7.10
C GLY A 33 13.12 -8.15 -8.31
N ALA A 34 14.13 -8.97 -8.03
CA ALA A 34 14.98 -9.56 -9.04
C ALA A 34 15.24 -11.03 -8.77
N VAL A 35 15.31 -11.84 -9.81
CA VAL A 35 15.74 -13.24 -9.72
C VAL A 35 16.73 -13.56 -10.80
N LEU A 36 17.73 -14.38 -10.46
CA LEU A 36 18.68 -14.95 -11.40
C LEU A 36 18.29 -16.39 -11.72
N VAL A 37 18.24 -16.70 -13.01
CA VAL A 37 17.81 -18.00 -13.52
C VAL A 37 18.94 -18.61 -14.35
N ARG A 38 19.32 -19.86 -14.04
CA ARG A 38 20.25 -20.67 -14.82
C ARG A 38 19.64 -22.04 -15.09
N ASN A 39 19.69 -22.49 -16.34
CA ASN A 39 19.14 -23.81 -16.76
C ASN A 39 17.67 -24.02 -16.33
N GLY A 40 16.83 -22.96 -16.47
CA GLY A 40 15.40 -23.04 -16.09
C GLY A 40 15.11 -23.11 -14.60
N LYS A 41 16.10 -22.87 -13.73
CA LYS A 41 15.95 -22.86 -12.26
C LYS A 41 16.35 -21.50 -11.69
N VAL A 42 15.56 -21.01 -10.71
CA VAL A 42 15.92 -19.82 -9.93
C VAL A 42 17.07 -20.15 -8.99
N VAL A 43 18.25 -19.55 -9.23
CA VAL A 43 19.47 -19.77 -8.45
C VAL A 43 19.69 -18.70 -7.37
N ALA A 44 19.18 -17.48 -7.61
CA ALA A 44 19.24 -16.40 -6.61
C ALA A 44 18.02 -15.50 -6.66
N ARG A 45 17.77 -14.80 -5.56
CA ARG A 45 16.69 -13.82 -5.40
C ARG A 45 17.22 -12.59 -4.70
N GLY A 46 16.69 -11.41 -5.07
CA GLY A 46 16.95 -10.14 -4.42
C GLY A 46 15.73 -9.26 -4.50
N TRP A 47 15.57 -8.35 -3.55
CA TRP A 47 14.57 -7.30 -3.58
C TRP A 47 15.15 -6.05 -2.92
N HIS A 48 14.55 -4.90 -3.20
CA HIS A 48 14.87 -3.69 -2.47
C HIS A 48 14.27 -3.83 -1.06
N GLU A 49 15.11 -3.96 -0.04
CA GLU A 49 14.67 -4.33 1.30
C GLU A 49 14.19 -3.12 2.11
N ARG A 50 14.86 -1.98 1.93
CA ARG A 50 14.59 -0.73 2.64
C ARG A 50 15.17 0.47 1.92
N PHE A 51 14.60 1.64 2.14
CA PHE A 51 15.12 2.91 1.64
C PHE A 51 16.60 3.10 2.01
N GLY A 52 17.40 3.54 1.02
CA GLY A 52 18.83 3.74 1.16
C GLY A 52 19.68 2.46 1.17
N GLY A 53 19.05 1.28 1.14
CA GLY A 53 19.74 0.00 0.97
C GLY A 53 20.01 -0.35 -0.50
N PRO A 54 20.74 -1.47 -0.76
CA PRO A 54 20.99 -1.95 -2.11
C PRO A 54 19.70 -2.24 -2.88
N HIS A 55 19.72 -2.04 -4.20
CA HIS A 55 18.62 -2.37 -5.08
C HIS A 55 18.48 -3.89 -5.30
N ALA A 56 17.37 -4.30 -5.88
CA ALA A 56 17.01 -5.71 -6.04
C ALA A 56 18.04 -6.50 -6.84
N GLU A 57 18.57 -5.89 -7.92
CA GLU A 57 19.57 -6.49 -8.79
C GLU A 57 20.88 -6.75 -8.04
N VAL A 58 21.35 -5.75 -7.29
CA VAL A 58 22.57 -5.85 -6.47
C VAL A 58 22.41 -6.95 -5.42
N ASN A 59 21.26 -7.03 -4.75
CA ASN A 59 20.96 -8.07 -3.78
C ASN A 59 20.90 -9.47 -4.42
N ALA A 60 20.32 -9.60 -5.62
CA ALA A 60 20.27 -10.87 -6.36
C ALA A 60 21.67 -11.32 -6.78
N ILE A 61 22.49 -10.40 -7.33
CA ILE A 61 23.88 -10.65 -7.72
C ILE A 61 24.71 -11.08 -6.50
N ALA A 62 24.64 -10.35 -5.40
CA ALA A 62 25.34 -10.69 -4.16
C ALA A 62 24.91 -12.06 -3.62
N HIS A 63 23.62 -12.39 -3.69
CA HIS A 63 23.11 -13.69 -3.30
C HIS A 63 23.68 -14.82 -4.18
N ALA A 64 23.72 -14.64 -5.50
CA ALA A 64 24.28 -15.62 -6.43
C ALA A 64 25.78 -15.83 -6.22
N ARG A 65 26.54 -14.74 -6.04
CA ARG A 65 28.00 -14.81 -5.75
C ARG A 65 28.29 -15.62 -4.49
N ARG A 66 27.54 -15.42 -3.40
CA ARG A 66 27.70 -16.22 -2.16
C ARG A 66 27.43 -17.71 -2.36
N ARG A 67 26.70 -18.09 -3.41
CA ARG A 67 26.40 -19.48 -3.77
C ARG A 67 27.35 -20.07 -4.80
N GLY A 68 28.37 -19.31 -5.24
CA GLY A 68 29.32 -19.74 -6.26
C GLY A 68 28.70 -19.87 -7.66
N GLU A 69 27.62 -19.14 -7.96
CA GLU A 69 26.95 -19.22 -9.25
C GLU A 69 27.72 -18.45 -10.33
N ASP A 70 27.85 -19.04 -11.51
CA ASP A 70 28.39 -18.36 -12.70
C ASP A 70 27.32 -17.41 -13.29
N LEU A 71 27.50 -16.12 -13.04
CA LEU A 71 26.55 -15.09 -13.45
C LEU A 71 26.49 -14.90 -14.97
N SER A 72 27.56 -15.23 -15.70
CA SER A 72 27.59 -15.12 -17.16
C SER A 72 26.63 -16.11 -17.84
N GLN A 73 26.25 -17.18 -17.15
CA GLN A 73 25.30 -18.20 -17.60
C GLN A 73 23.87 -17.94 -17.08
N CYS A 74 23.67 -16.83 -16.34
CA CYS A 74 22.38 -16.50 -15.76
C CYS A 74 21.60 -15.49 -16.62
N THR A 75 20.27 -15.61 -16.61
CA THR A 75 19.34 -14.57 -17.04
C THR A 75 18.82 -13.85 -15.82
N LEU A 76 18.93 -12.51 -15.79
CA LEU A 76 18.35 -11.67 -14.74
C LEU A 76 16.93 -11.31 -15.14
N TYR A 77 15.97 -11.55 -14.25
CA TYR A 77 14.59 -11.06 -14.31
C TYR A 77 14.43 -9.97 -13.26
N VAL A 78 13.99 -8.81 -13.66
CA VAL A 78 13.77 -7.65 -12.75
C VAL A 78 12.43 -6.99 -13.05
N THR A 79 11.67 -6.66 -12.00
CA THR A 79 10.31 -6.13 -12.15
C THR A 79 10.26 -4.70 -12.68
N LEU A 80 11.32 -3.92 -12.49
CA LEU A 80 11.45 -2.53 -12.93
C LEU A 80 12.75 -2.36 -13.71
N GLU A 81 12.77 -1.47 -14.68
CA GLU A 81 13.96 -1.09 -15.44
C GLU A 81 15.13 -0.79 -14.49
N PRO A 82 16.32 -1.40 -14.68
CA PRO A 82 17.50 -1.11 -13.87
C PRO A 82 17.92 0.36 -13.99
N CYS A 83 18.10 1.03 -12.86
CA CYS A 83 18.48 2.44 -12.86
C CYS A 83 19.83 2.69 -13.54
N ASN A 84 19.93 3.86 -14.24
CA ASN A 84 21.13 4.30 -14.98
C ASN A 84 21.67 5.64 -14.47
N HIS A 85 21.38 6.02 -13.24
CA HIS A 85 21.89 7.25 -12.63
C HIS A 85 22.67 6.93 -11.35
N HIS A 86 23.64 7.78 -11.02
CA HIS A 86 24.33 7.77 -9.73
C HIS A 86 23.44 8.47 -8.69
N GLY A 87 22.89 7.69 -7.76
CA GLY A 87 22.15 8.19 -6.60
C GLY A 87 22.95 7.99 -5.32
N LYS A 88 22.29 7.46 -4.27
CA LYS A 88 22.95 7.01 -3.04
C LYS A 88 23.79 5.74 -3.25
N THR A 89 23.52 5.02 -4.32
CA THR A 89 24.22 3.81 -4.75
C THR A 89 24.63 3.95 -6.23
N PRO A 90 25.69 3.26 -6.68
CA PRO A 90 26.02 3.19 -8.11
C PRO A 90 24.85 2.64 -8.93
N PRO A 91 24.77 2.96 -10.24
CA PRO A 91 23.73 2.45 -11.13
C PRO A 91 23.66 0.93 -11.16
N CYS A 92 22.43 0.37 -11.17
CA CYS A 92 22.25 -1.07 -11.30
C CYS A 92 22.76 -1.61 -12.65
N THR A 93 22.72 -0.79 -13.70
CA THR A 93 23.30 -1.14 -15.01
C THR A 93 24.79 -1.48 -14.90
N GLU A 94 25.57 -0.72 -14.12
CA GLU A 94 27.00 -1.01 -13.91
C GLU A 94 27.21 -2.32 -13.12
N ALA A 95 26.39 -2.57 -12.10
CA ALA A 95 26.47 -3.82 -11.34
C ALA A 95 26.15 -5.05 -12.20
N ILE A 96 25.18 -4.95 -13.12
CA ILE A 96 24.81 -5.99 -14.07
C ILE A 96 25.96 -6.26 -15.06
N LEU A 97 26.54 -5.20 -15.64
CA LEU A 97 27.67 -5.31 -16.59
C LEU A 97 28.92 -5.89 -15.92
N ALA A 98 29.28 -5.39 -14.73
CA ALA A 98 30.41 -5.90 -13.94
C ALA A 98 30.21 -7.35 -13.45
N ALA A 99 28.97 -7.83 -13.40
CA ALA A 99 28.65 -9.21 -13.09
C ALA A 99 28.75 -10.15 -14.32
N GLY A 100 28.97 -9.62 -15.53
CA GLY A 100 29.04 -10.39 -16.78
C GLY A 100 27.71 -10.98 -17.23
N ILE A 101 26.57 -10.46 -16.75
CA ILE A 101 25.24 -10.92 -17.12
C ILE A 101 24.94 -10.48 -18.56
N ARG A 102 24.60 -11.43 -19.43
CA ARG A 102 24.39 -11.21 -20.86
C ARG A 102 22.93 -11.13 -21.30
N ARG A 103 21.99 -11.51 -20.43
CA ARG A 103 20.56 -11.48 -20.72
C ARG A 103 19.78 -10.92 -19.52
N VAL A 104 18.94 -9.91 -19.79
CA VAL A 104 18.08 -9.25 -18.80
C VAL A 104 16.65 -9.24 -19.31
N VAL A 105 15.70 -9.61 -18.46
CA VAL A 105 14.26 -9.55 -18.72
C VAL A 105 13.65 -8.54 -17.76
N VAL A 106 13.02 -7.50 -18.30
CA VAL A 106 12.46 -6.35 -17.57
C VAL A 106 10.94 -6.43 -17.59
N GLY A 107 10.31 -6.23 -16.44
CA GLY A 107 8.86 -6.18 -16.31
C GLY A 107 8.28 -4.88 -16.89
N THR A 108 8.58 -3.75 -16.28
CA THR A 108 8.09 -2.44 -16.73
C THR A 108 9.21 -1.40 -16.74
N ARG A 109 9.02 -0.32 -17.54
CA ARG A 109 9.94 0.84 -17.56
C ARG A 109 9.84 1.65 -16.29
N ASP A 110 10.94 2.34 -15.94
CA ASP A 110 10.94 3.28 -14.83
C ASP A 110 10.15 4.54 -15.20
N PRO A 111 9.11 4.91 -14.43
CA PRO A 111 8.35 6.14 -14.66
C PRO A 111 9.12 7.41 -14.30
N ASN A 112 10.24 7.31 -13.58
CA ASN A 112 11.08 8.44 -13.23
C ASN A 112 12.09 8.71 -14.34
N PRO A 113 11.97 9.85 -15.11
CA PRO A 113 12.89 10.14 -16.20
C PRO A 113 14.36 10.26 -15.78
N GLN A 114 14.63 10.59 -14.52
CA GLN A 114 16.00 10.71 -14.00
C GLN A 114 16.67 9.34 -13.80
N ALA A 115 15.88 8.29 -13.57
CA ALA A 115 16.36 6.93 -13.33
C ALA A 115 16.35 6.06 -14.59
N ALA A 116 15.52 6.41 -15.57
CA ALA A 116 15.33 5.68 -16.83
C ALA A 116 16.59 5.65 -17.71
N GLY A 117 16.50 4.88 -18.81
CA GLY A 117 17.60 4.72 -19.80
C GLY A 117 18.49 3.52 -19.51
N GLY A 118 18.15 2.69 -18.52
CA GLY A 118 18.89 1.48 -18.20
C GLY A 118 18.79 0.41 -19.27
N ILE A 119 17.64 0.26 -19.91
CA ILE A 119 17.43 -0.68 -21.02
C ILE A 119 18.34 -0.33 -22.19
N GLU A 120 18.37 0.93 -22.59
CA GLU A 120 19.19 1.45 -23.68
C GLU A 120 20.69 1.31 -23.38
N ARG A 121 21.10 1.61 -22.15
CA ARG A 121 22.49 1.46 -21.69
C ARG A 121 22.96 0.00 -21.74
N LEU A 122 22.13 -0.94 -21.28
CA LEU A 122 22.46 -2.38 -21.30
C LEU A 122 22.55 -2.90 -22.74
N ARG A 123 21.61 -2.52 -23.63
CA ARG A 123 21.65 -2.89 -25.05
C ARG A 123 22.90 -2.36 -25.76
N ALA A 124 23.24 -1.10 -25.49
CA ALA A 124 24.47 -0.49 -26.05
C ALA A 124 25.75 -1.20 -25.58
N ALA A 125 25.71 -1.86 -24.42
CA ALA A 125 26.82 -2.69 -23.92
C ALA A 125 26.76 -4.15 -24.38
N GLY A 126 25.88 -4.52 -25.32
CA GLY A 126 25.78 -5.88 -25.89
C GLY A 126 24.94 -6.86 -25.02
N VAL A 127 24.20 -6.39 -24.04
CA VAL A 127 23.30 -7.23 -23.25
C VAL A 127 21.97 -7.41 -24.01
N GLU A 128 21.52 -8.66 -24.14
CA GLU A 128 20.17 -8.97 -24.67
C GLU A 128 19.12 -8.53 -23.65
N VAL A 129 18.23 -7.59 -24.03
CA VAL A 129 17.19 -7.07 -23.15
C VAL A 129 15.80 -7.33 -23.73
N ILE A 130 15.01 -8.15 -23.03
CA ILE A 130 13.60 -8.42 -23.27
C ILE A 130 12.80 -7.54 -22.29
N GLN A 131 11.76 -6.85 -22.77
CA GLN A 131 10.95 -5.96 -21.93
C GLN A 131 9.46 -6.29 -22.04
N GLY A 132 8.65 -5.84 -21.06
CA GLY A 132 7.20 -5.95 -21.06
C GLY A 132 6.66 -7.30 -20.58
N VAL A 133 7.47 -8.09 -19.87
CA VAL A 133 7.02 -9.39 -19.35
C VAL A 133 6.23 -9.19 -18.05
N LEU A 134 4.95 -9.55 -18.06
CA LEU A 134 3.98 -9.25 -16.99
C LEU A 134 3.98 -7.75 -16.66
N GLU A 135 3.95 -6.91 -17.69
CA GLU A 135 4.10 -5.46 -17.52
C GLU A 135 3.08 -4.87 -16.58
N ASP A 136 1.79 -5.25 -16.71
CA ASP A 136 0.72 -4.71 -15.85
C ASP A 136 0.91 -5.15 -14.39
N ASP A 137 1.29 -6.41 -14.14
CA ASP A 137 1.59 -6.88 -12.79
C ASP A 137 2.78 -6.13 -12.17
N CYS A 138 3.81 -5.86 -12.97
CA CYS A 138 4.99 -5.11 -12.54
C CYS A 138 4.67 -3.62 -12.32
N ARG A 139 3.82 -3.04 -13.17
CA ARG A 139 3.31 -1.68 -13.02
C ARG A 139 2.46 -1.53 -11.75
N ASP A 140 1.68 -2.54 -11.42
CA ASP A 140 0.90 -2.61 -10.20
C ASP A 140 1.76 -2.67 -8.93
N LEU A 141 2.94 -3.30 -8.98
CA LEU A 141 3.87 -3.33 -7.85
C LEU A 141 4.43 -1.97 -7.45
N ILE A 142 4.51 -1.06 -8.39
CA ILE A 142 5.06 0.29 -8.21
C ILE A 142 3.98 1.37 -8.31
N ALA A 143 2.69 1.02 -8.12
CA ALA A 143 1.59 1.97 -8.25
C ALA A 143 1.70 3.14 -7.26
N ASP A 144 2.18 2.89 -6.05
CA ASP A 144 2.50 3.89 -5.03
C ASP A 144 3.61 4.83 -5.50
N PHE A 145 4.71 4.29 -6.02
CA PHE A 145 5.81 5.08 -6.56
C PHE A 145 5.37 5.93 -7.76
N ARG A 146 4.57 5.38 -8.67
CA ARG A 146 4.01 6.12 -9.81
C ARG A 146 3.14 7.30 -9.35
N LEU A 147 2.28 7.08 -8.34
CA LEU A 147 1.49 8.15 -7.75
C LEU A 147 2.38 9.28 -7.22
N TRP A 148 3.47 8.94 -6.55
CA TRP A 148 4.35 9.94 -5.94
C TRP A 148 5.18 10.75 -6.94
N GLN A 149 5.28 10.32 -8.21
CA GLN A 149 5.89 11.12 -9.27
C GLN A 149 4.97 12.28 -9.72
N THR A 150 3.65 12.14 -9.53
CA THR A 150 2.65 13.09 -10.05
C THR A 150 1.79 13.74 -8.98
N SER A 151 1.88 13.28 -7.73
CA SER A 151 1.03 13.75 -6.62
C SER A 151 1.81 13.87 -5.32
N SER A 152 1.45 14.87 -4.51
CA SER A 152 1.98 15.10 -3.16
C SER A 152 1.22 14.31 -2.08
N ARG A 153 0.12 13.60 -2.40
CA ARG A 153 -0.64 12.80 -1.43
C ARG A 153 -0.01 11.42 -1.19
N PRO A 154 -0.29 10.78 -0.05
CA PRO A 154 0.12 9.39 0.19
C PRO A 154 -0.67 8.42 -0.68
N TYR A 155 -0.15 7.19 -0.82
CA TYR A 155 -0.90 6.06 -1.37
C TYR A 155 -1.90 5.54 -0.33
N VAL A 156 -3.17 5.48 -0.71
CA VAL A 156 -4.27 5.15 0.19
C VAL A 156 -4.72 3.70 0.00
N LEU A 157 -4.56 2.92 1.06
CA LEU A 157 -5.06 1.55 1.18
C LEU A 157 -6.39 1.59 1.94
N LEU A 158 -7.52 1.42 1.25
CA LEU A 158 -8.83 1.33 1.87
C LEU A 158 -9.11 -0.12 2.26
N LYS A 159 -9.08 -0.43 3.55
CA LYS A 159 -9.38 -1.78 4.05
C LYS A 159 -10.78 -1.84 4.65
N LEU A 160 -11.58 -2.77 4.17
CA LEU A 160 -12.90 -3.09 4.69
C LEU A 160 -12.98 -4.57 5.08
N ALA A 161 -13.88 -4.89 6.01
CA ALA A 161 -14.25 -6.27 6.30
C ALA A 161 -15.78 -6.36 6.34
N GLN A 162 -16.33 -7.27 5.56
CA GLN A 162 -17.78 -7.45 5.43
C GLN A 162 -18.20 -8.91 5.51
N THR A 163 -19.45 -9.14 5.81
CA THR A 163 -20.13 -10.42 5.62
C THR A 163 -20.32 -10.70 4.12
N LEU A 164 -20.76 -11.91 3.76
CA LEU A 164 -21.03 -12.29 2.37
C LEU A 164 -22.11 -11.40 1.72
N ASP A 165 -23.07 -10.94 2.53
CA ASP A 165 -24.15 -10.02 2.14
C ASP A 165 -23.78 -8.52 2.34
N GLY A 166 -22.48 -8.18 2.44
CA GLY A 166 -21.97 -6.82 2.39
C GLY A 166 -22.07 -6.00 3.67
N LYS A 167 -22.32 -6.61 4.83
CA LYS A 167 -22.53 -5.91 6.10
C LYS A 167 -21.25 -5.81 6.93
N ILE A 168 -21.01 -4.65 7.55
CA ILE A 168 -19.78 -4.38 8.34
C ILE A 168 -20.01 -4.46 9.86
N ALA A 169 -21.26 -4.39 10.30
CA ALA A 169 -21.66 -4.50 11.71
C ALA A 169 -23.12 -4.91 11.78
N PRO A 170 -23.61 -5.46 12.92
CA PRO A 170 -25.02 -5.82 13.08
C PRO A 170 -25.93 -4.59 13.11
N ARG A 171 -25.49 -3.46 13.71
CA ARG A 171 -26.24 -2.21 13.79
C ARG A 171 -25.29 -1.00 13.80
N PRO A 172 -25.76 0.21 13.41
CA PRO A 172 -24.98 1.43 13.58
C PRO A 172 -24.58 1.64 15.04
N GLY A 173 -23.30 2.01 15.26
CA GLY A 173 -22.76 2.26 16.61
C GLY A 173 -22.47 1.02 17.46
N VAL A 174 -22.78 -0.17 16.97
CA VAL A 174 -22.44 -1.44 17.65
C VAL A 174 -21.17 -2.02 17.06
N PRO A 175 -20.13 -2.29 17.86
CA PRO A 175 -18.91 -2.92 17.37
C PRO A 175 -19.20 -4.30 16.75
N GLY A 176 -18.60 -4.57 15.60
CA GLY A 176 -18.76 -5.86 14.92
C GLY A 176 -17.41 -6.49 14.55
N THR A 177 -17.11 -7.66 15.10
CA THR A 177 -15.98 -8.46 14.62
C THR A 177 -16.44 -9.34 13.48
N VAL A 178 -16.32 -8.84 12.25
CA VAL A 178 -16.73 -9.55 11.04
C VAL A 178 -15.69 -10.59 10.64
N SER A 179 -14.42 -10.20 10.61
CA SER A 179 -13.32 -11.04 10.08
C SER A 179 -12.71 -11.98 11.13
N GLY A 180 -12.19 -13.12 10.66
CA GLY A 180 -11.51 -14.12 11.45
C GLY A 180 -10.11 -13.70 11.94
N LEU A 181 -9.49 -14.56 12.76
CA LEU A 181 -8.21 -14.27 13.40
C LEU A 181 -7.06 -14.08 12.39
N ARG A 182 -7.04 -14.85 11.30
CA ARG A 182 -5.99 -14.74 10.27
C ARG A 182 -6.04 -13.39 9.56
N ALA A 183 -7.23 -12.92 9.20
CA ALA A 183 -7.42 -11.59 8.59
C ALA A 183 -7.03 -10.48 9.57
N ARG A 184 -7.40 -10.56 10.85
CA ARG A 184 -7.00 -9.58 11.87
C ARG A 184 -5.48 -9.53 12.07
N ARG A 185 -4.79 -10.66 12.10
CA ARG A 185 -3.31 -10.71 12.15
C ARG A 185 -2.68 -10.09 10.90
N TRP A 186 -3.29 -10.33 9.73
CA TRP A 186 -2.85 -9.72 8.48
C TRP A 186 -3.00 -8.19 8.51
N VAL A 187 -4.11 -7.65 9.04
CA VAL A 187 -4.30 -6.20 9.22
C VAL A 187 -3.21 -5.60 10.11
N HIS A 188 -2.87 -6.24 11.24
CA HIS A 188 -1.77 -5.75 12.07
C HIS A 188 -0.40 -5.80 11.37
N ARG A 189 -0.18 -6.76 10.48
CA ARG A 189 0.99 -6.77 9.61
C ARG A 189 0.97 -5.60 8.61
N LEU A 190 -0.21 -5.25 8.09
CA LEU A 190 -0.37 -4.09 7.21
C LEU A 190 -0.12 -2.79 7.97
N ARG A 191 -0.67 -2.63 9.19
CA ARG A 191 -0.40 -1.47 10.05
C ARG A 191 1.09 -1.27 10.38
N SER A 192 1.89 -2.33 10.41
CA SER A 192 3.34 -2.21 10.60
C SER A 192 4.10 -1.64 9.40
N ARG A 193 3.42 -1.36 8.30
CA ARG A 193 4.00 -0.97 7.01
C ARG A 193 3.46 0.35 6.46
N VAL A 194 2.60 1.02 7.22
CA VAL A 194 2.00 2.30 6.83
C VAL A 194 2.39 3.40 7.82
N GLY A 195 2.43 4.64 7.36
CA GLY A 195 2.74 5.81 8.20
C GLY A 195 1.57 6.20 9.10
N ALA A 196 0.34 5.98 8.64
CA ALA A 196 -0.87 6.34 9.40
C ALA A 196 -2.00 5.32 9.20
N VAL A 197 -2.85 5.19 10.22
CA VAL A 197 -4.15 4.50 10.17
C VAL A 197 -5.24 5.53 10.38
N LEU A 198 -6.13 5.69 9.38
CA LEU A 198 -7.19 6.69 9.37
C LEU A 198 -8.56 6.03 9.53
N VAL A 199 -9.39 6.59 10.40
CA VAL A 199 -10.80 6.21 10.57
C VAL A 199 -11.71 7.42 10.58
N GLY A 200 -12.98 7.23 10.32
CA GLY A 200 -14.01 8.26 10.51
C GLY A 200 -14.46 8.39 11.97
N GLY A 201 -15.03 9.53 12.34
CA GLY A 201 -15.57 9.78 13.67
C GLY A 201 -16.65 8.79 14.11
N GLY A 202 -17.42 8.22 13.18
CA GLY A 202 -18.38 7.13 13.47
C GLY A 202 -17.69 5.88 14.00
N THR A 203 -16.63 5.43 13.33
CA THR A 203 -15.81 4.28 13.76
C THR A 203 -15.11 4.55 15.10
N LEU A 204 -14.61 5.79 15.32
CA LEU A 204 -14.02 6.16 16.61
C LEU A 204 -15.01 5.96 17.75
N ARG A 205 -16.24 6.43 17.59
CA ARG A 205 -17.28 6.33 18.63
C ARG A 205 -17.80 4.92 18.85
N ALA A 206 -17.95 4.14 17.75
CA ALA A 206 -18.48 2.78 17.81
C ALA A 206 -17.47 1.78 18.39
N ASP A 207 -16.23 1.81 17.91
CA ASP A 207 -15.24 0.75 18.15
C ASP A 207 -14.18 1.12 19.19
N ASN A 208 -14.07 2.41 19.55
CA ASN A 208 -13.01 2.93 20.43
C ASN A 208 -11.61 2.35 20.08
N PRO A 209 -11.16 2.47 18.85
CA PRO A 209 -9.99 1.77 18.37
C PRO A 209 -8.70 2.42 18.87
N GLN A 210 -7.66 1.61 19.12
CA GLN A 210 -6.32 2.13 19.45
C GLN A 210 -5.53 2.58 18.21
N LEU A 211 -5.89 2.10 17.02
CA LEU A 211 -5.21 2.32 15.74
C LEU A 211 -3.70 1.96 15.71
N THR A 212 -3.24 1.19 16.69
CA THR A 212 -1.84 0.75 16.83
C THR A 212 -1.56 -0.55 16.10
N CYS A 213 -0.30 -0.78 15.76
CA CYS A 213 0.20 -2.08 15.33
C CYS A 213 0.52 -2.97 16.54
N ARG A 214 -0.15 -4.12 16.64
CA ARG A 214 0.09 -5.15 17.67
C ARG A 214 0.67 -6.44 17.07
N HIS A 215 1.41 -6.31 15.96
CA HIS A 215 2.09 -7.45 15.36
C HIS A 215 3.33 -7.82 16.18
N PRO A 216 3.53 -9.09 16.60
CA PRO A 216 4.60 -9.48 17.52
C PRO A 216 6.03 -9.15 17.05
N ARG A 217 6.24 -9.08 15.73
CA ARG A 217 7.53 -8.75 15.13
C ARG A 217 7.69 -7.27 14.77
N HIS A 218 6.77 -6.41 15.22
CA HIS A 218 6.85 -4.98 14.96
C HIS A 218 7.82 -4.32 15.94
N GLN A 219 8.93 -3.80 15.43
CA GLN A 219 9.96 -3.08 16.20
C GLN A 219 10.12 -1.62 15.76
N GLY A 220 9.33 -1.20 14.77
CA GLY A 220 9.36 0.17 14.25
C GLY A 220 8.43 1.12 15.02
N PRO A 221 8.41 2.40 14.61
CA PRO A 221 7.49 3.37 15.18
C PRO A 221 6.03 2.97 14.89
N GLN A 222 5.15 3.27 15.83
CA GLN A 222 3.71 3.08 15.64
C GLN A 222 3.19 4.03 14.55
N PRO A 223 2.21 3.61 13.72
CA PRO A 223 1.56 4.52 12.78
C PRO A 223 0.86 5.67 13.51
N TRP A 224 0.71 6.81 12.85
CA TRP A 224 -0.16 7.88 13.34
C TRP A 224 -1.60 7.39 13.41
N ALA A 225 -2.29 7.70 14.49
CA ALA A 225 -3.71 7.43 14.67
C ALA A 225 -4.52 8.64 14.18
N VAL A 226 -5.09 8.55 12.98
CA VAL A 226 -5.77 9.67 12.33
C VAL A 226 -7.27 9.49 12.39
N VAL A 227 -7.99 10.54 12.79
CA VAL A 227 -9.45 10.57 12.86
C VAL A 227 -9.97 11.73 12.02
N ALA A 228 -10.77 11.43 11.01
CA ALA A 228 -11.50 12.43 10.24
C ALA A 228 -12.92 12.59 10.84
N THR A 229 -13.22 13.75 11.40
CA THR A 229 -14.51 13.99 12.11
C THR A 229 -14.90 15.45 12.12
N ARG A 230 -16.17 15.76 11.85
CA ARG A 230 -16.72 17.13 11.99
C ARG A 230 -16.87 17.58 13.45
N ARG A 231 -16.98 16.63 14.37
CA ARG A 231 -17.14 16.91 15.80
C ARG A 231 -16.03 16.24 16.58
N LEU A 232 -15.15 17.03 17.16
CA LEU A 232 -14.05 16.54 18.00
C LEU A 232 -14.59 15.91 19.30
N PRO A 233 -13.94 14.86 19.83
CA PRO A 233 -14.22 14.37 21.16
C PRO A 233 -13.77 15.40 22.20
N THR A 234 -14.28 15.30 23.41
CA THR A 234 -13.70 16.00 24.56
C THR A 234 -12.40 15.34 25.00
N ALA A 235 -11.50 16.09 25.61
CA ALA A 235 -10.18 15.57 26.02
C ALA A 235 -10.28 14.48 27.10
N ASP A 236 -11.32 14.52 27.93
CA ASP A 236 -11.64 13.53 28.99
C ASP A 236 -12.39 12.30 28.46
N ALA A 237 -12.78 12.30 27.17
CA ALA A 237 -13.49 11.16 26.59
C ALA A 237 -12.73 9.84 26.83
N PRO A 238 -13.44 8.73 27.14
CA PRO A 238 -12.82 7.45 27.49
C PRO A 238 -12.28 6.71 26.23
N LEU A 239 -11.61 7.46 25.34
CA LEU A 239 -11.07 6.94 24.10
C LEU A 239 -9.68 6.36 24.31
N ALA A 240 -9.46 5.16 23.80
CA ALA A 240 -8.20 4.43 23.94
C ALA A 240 -7.02 5.19 23.35
N LEU A 241 -7.21 5.88 22.22
CA LEU A 241 -6.17 6.68 21.56
C LEU A 241 -5.75 7.90 22.40
N LEU A 242 -6.68 8.57 23.11
CA LEU A 242 -6.39 9.72 23.97
C LEU A 242 -5.69 9.32 25.27
N ARG A 243 -6.06 8.16 25.81
CA ARG A 243 -5.49 7.67 27.08
C ARG A 243 -4.11 7.04 26.95
N ARG A 244 -3.76 6.51 25.77
CA ARG A 244 -2.54 5.71 25.60
C ARG A 244 -1.44 6.41 24.85
N THR A 245 -1.78 7.14 23.79
CA THR A 245 -0.81 7.73 22.84
C THR A 245 -1.37 9.02 22.24
N PRO A 246 -1.79 10.03 23.06
CA PRO A 246 -2.36 11.27 22.56
C PRO A 246 -1.38 11.99 21.61
N GLU A 247 -0.08 11.92 21.87
CA GLU A 247 0.98 12.52 21.06
C GLU A 247 1.07 11.95 19.63
N ARG A 248 0.44 10.80 19.39
CA ARG A 248 0.32 10.17 18.07
C ARG A 248 -1.08 10.28 17.45
N ALA A 249 -2.00 10.97 18.11
CA ALA A 249 -3.34 11.20 17.60
C ALA A 249 -3.39 12.46 16.73
N ILE A 250 -3.95 12.32 15.54
CA ILE A 250 -4.19 13.42 14.60
C ILE A 250 -5.68 13.50 14.34
N PHE A 251 -6.26 14.68 14.51
CA PHE A 251 -7.64 14.96 14.16
C PHE A 251 -7.68 15.85 12.92
N LEU A 252 -8.35 15.37 11.89
CA LEU A 252 -8.72 16.14 10.70
C LEU A 252 -10.17 16.57 10.88
N THR A 253 -10.42 17.86 10.95
CA THR A 253 -11.76 18.39 11.25
C THR A 253 -12.03 19.64 10.40
N SER A 254 -13.21 20.26 10.54
CA SER A 254 -13.49 21.50 9.84
C SER A 254 -12.67 22.67 10.38
N ALA A 255 -12.48 23.69 9.56
CA ALA A 255 -11.82 24.94 9.97
C ALA A 255 -12.49 25.60 11.16
N ALA A 256 -13.82 25.50 11.28
CA ALA A 256 -14.58 26.03 12.42
C ALA A 256 -14.32 25.20 13.70
N GLU A 257 -14.45 23.88 13.64
CA GLU A 257 -14.26 23.01 14.80
C GLU A 257 -12.82 23.00 15.29
N SER A 258 -11.82 23.22 14.40
CA SER A 258 -10.41 23.30 14.80
C SER A 258 -10.08 24.51 15.69
N ARG A 259 -10.98 25.48 15.80
CA ARG A 259 -10.88 26.66 16.69
C ARG A 259 -11.71 26.53 17.95
N SER A 260 -12.37 25.38 18.16
CA SER A 260 -13.23 25.14 19.32
C SER A 260 -12.44 24.90 20.60
N GLN A 261 -13.09 25.05 21.76
CA GLN A 261 -12.50 24.69 23.05
C GLN A 261 -12.09 23.22 23.12
N ARG A 262 -12.78 22.33 22.38
CA ARG A 262 -12.39 20.91 22.27
C ARG A 262 -11.06 20.76 21.56
N ALA A 263 -10.83 21.54 20.49
CA ALA A 263 -9.57 21.53 19.78
C ALA A 263 -8.42 21.99 20.68
N THR A 264 -8.59 23.08 21.43
CA THR A 264 -7.60 23.56 22.39
C THR A 264 -7.27 22.49 23.43
N ALA A 265 -8.28 21.89 24.06
CA ALA A 265 -8.06 20.84 25.05
C ALA A 265 -7.38 19.57 24.50
N LEU A 266 -7.62 19.22 23.24
CA LEU A 266 -6.91 18.11 22.58
C LEU A 266 -5.44 18.48 22.25
N LEU A 267 -5.17 19.73 21.87
CA LEU A 267 -3.80 20.22 21.66
C LEU A 267 -3.02 20.24 22.99
N ASP A 268 -3.64 20.68 24.09
CA ASP A 268 -3.05 20.65 25.45
C ASP A 268 -2.73 19.20 25.90
N LEU A 269 -3.54 18.22 25.46
CA LEU A 269 -3.29 16.81 25.71
C LEU A 269 -2.13 16.24 24.86
N GLY A 270 -1.61 17.02 23.90
CA GLY A 270 -0.53 16.63 23.01
C GLY A 270 -1.00 16.07 21.65
N CYS A 271 -2.30 16.06 21.38
CA CYS A 271 -2.82 15.68 20.06
C CYS A 271 -2.48 16.75 19.01
N ARG A 272 -2.63 16.37 17.74
CA ARG A 272 -2.59 17.32 16.61
C ARG A 272 -3.98 17.51 16.07
N VAL A 273 -4.37 18.76 15.82
CA VAL A 273 -5.68 19.12 15.27
C VAL A 273 -5.46 20.01 14.04
N TYR A 274 -6.01 19.59 12.90
CA TYR A 274 -5.93 20.32 11.64
C TYR A 274 -7.32 20.64 11.13
N GLY A 275 -7.55 21.97 10.89
CA GLY A 275 -8.76 22.48 10.27
C GLY A 275 -8.64 22.38 8.75
N LEU A 276 -9.61 21.78 8.11
CA LEU A 276 -9.74 21.60 6.67
C LEU A 276 -11.01 22.26 6.17
N ASP A 277 -11.06 22.55 4.89
CA ASP A 277 -12.29 23.00 4.23
C ASP A 277 -13.32 21.88 4.20
N GLU A 278 -14.59 22.25 4.08
CA GLU A 278 -15.72 21.34 3.98
C GLU A 278 -16.52 21.65 2.72
N ASP A 279 -17.07 20.60 2.13
CA ASP A 279 -18.04 20.64 1.06
C ASP A 279 -19.28 19.79 1.40
N ALA A 280 -20.18 19.58 0.44
CA ALA A 280 -21.37 18.74 0.61
C ALA A 280 -21.03 17.27 0.94
N ALA A 281 -19.89 16.76 0.53
CA ALA A 281 -19.40 15.41 0.82
C ALA A 281 -18.78 15.30 2.21
N GLY A 282 -18.34 16.42 2.81
CA GLY A 282 -17.75 16.47 4.13
C GLY A 282 -16.45 17.26 4.20
N ILE A 283 -15.52 16.83 5.04
CA ILE A 283 -14.20 17.42 5.20
C ILE A 283 -13.35 17.09 3.97
N ASP A 284 -12.59 18.06 3.44
CA ASP A 284 -11.66 17.86 2.33
C ASP A 284 -10.52 16.88 2.73
N LEU A 285 -10.78 15.60 2.43
CA LEU A 285 -9.81 14.53 2.70
C LEU A 285 -8.59 14.59 1.77
N ALA A 286 -8.67 15.20 0.58
CA ALA A 286 -7.54 15.30 -0.33
C ALA A 286 -6.44 16.20 0.27
N SER A 287 -6.83 17.37 0.78
CA SER A 287 -5.93 18.27 1.52
C SER A 287 -5.42 17.61 2.81
N GLY A 288 -6.29 16.92 3.56
CA GLY A 288 -5.90 16.17 4.77
C GLY A 288 -4.86 15.09 4.49
N LEU A 289 -5.01 14.31 3.42
CA LEU A 289 -4.03 13.30 3.00
C LEU A 289 -2.69 13.95 2.58
N THR A 290 -2.74 15.03 1.82
CA THR A 290 -1.54 15.80 1.42
C THR A 290 -0.77 16.30 2.65
N LEU A 291 -1.48 16.83 3.64
CA LEU A 291 -0.91 17.26 4.91
C LEU A 291 -0.23 16.10 5.65
N LEU A 292 -0.86 14.91 5.72
CA LEU A 292 -0.24 13.73 6.35
C LEU A 292 1.09 13.35 5.69
N ARG A 293 1.21 13.48 4.38
CA ARG A 293 2.46 13.21 3.70
C ARG A 293 3.51 14.29 3.96
N ARG A 294 3.11 15.56 3.85
CA ARG A 294 4.03 16.70 3.97
C ARG A 294 4.55 16.89 5.38
N GLU A 295 3.66 16.89 6.38
CA GLU A 295 4.01 17.22 7.77
C GLU A 295 4.42 15.99 8.59
N HIS A 296 3.95 14.80 8.21
CA HIS A 296 4.16 13.56 8.99
C HIS A 296 4.93 12.48 8.25
N GLY A 297 5.37 12.74 7.01
CA GLY A 297 6.13 11.78 6.21
C GLY A 297 5.36 10.51 5.85
N CYS A 298 4.02 10.54 5.88
CA CYS A 298 3.19 9.38 5.61
C CYS A 298 3.14 9.08 4.11
N HIS A 299 3.95 8.14 3.63
CA HIS A 299 3.90 7.71 2.24
C HIS A 299 2.70 6.78 1.95
N HIS A 300 2.31 5.98 2.93
CA HIS A 300 1.13 5.11 2.87
C HIS A 300 0.19 5.43 4.02
N VAL A 301 -1.11 5.49 3.73
CA VAL A 301 -2.18 5.64 4.71
C VAL A 301 -3.13 4.45 4.58
N LEU A 302 -3.35 3.74 5.68
CA LEU A 302 -4.35 2.69 5.78
C LEU A 302 -5.66 3.31 6.29
N VAL A 303 -6.71 3.28 5.50
CA VAL A 303 -8.04 3.68 5.94
C VAL A 303 -8.81 2.44 6.39
N GLU A 304 -9.17 2.44 7.66
CA GLU A 304 -10.03 1.43 8.27
C GLU A 304 -11.32 2.11 8.71
N GLY A 305 -12.27 2.27 7.78
CA GLY A 305 -13.42 3.12 8.03
C GLY A 305 -14.76 2.44 7.88
N GLY A 306 -15.81 3.18 8.27
CA GLY A 306 -17.19 2.84 7.99
C GLY A 306 -17.57 3.09 6.52
N GLY A 307 -18.71 2.58 6.11
CA GLY A 307 -19.15 2.57 4.71
C GLY A 307 -19.27 3.95 4.05
N THR A 308 -19.60 5.00 4.80
CA THR A 308 -19.68 6.37 4.28
C THR A 308 -18.30 6.92 3.91
N LEU A 309 -17.30 6.76 4.79
CA LEU A 309 -15.92 7.19 4.50
C LEU A 309 -15.36 6.42 3.30
N ALA A 310 -15.63 5.11 3.23
CA ALA A 310 -15.21 4.26 2.12
C ALA A 310 -15.81 4.71 0.78
N ALA A 311 -17.13 4.95 0.76
CA ALA A 311 -17.81 5.40 -0.46
C ALA A 311 -17.30 6.77 -0.92
N ASN A 312 -17.08 7.72 -0.01
CA ASN A 312 -16.56 9.05 -0.33
C ASN A 312 -15.14 8.99 -0.90
N LEU A 313 -14.24 8.19 -0.30
CA LEU A 313 -12.87 8.04 -0.80
C LEU A 313 -12.83 7.43 -2.21
N VAL A 314 -13.65 6.42 -2.48
CA VAL A 314 -13.71 5.80 -3.81
C VAL A 314 -14.32 6.76 -4.83
N ALA A 315 -15.40 7.45 -4.47
CA ALA A 315 -16.06 8.42 -5.35
C ALA A 315 -15.15 9.62 -5.69
N ALA A 316 -14.32 10.05 -4.76
CA ALA A 316 -13.35 11.14 -4.94
C ALA A 316 -12.04 10.69 -5.63
N GLY A 317 -11.88 9.41 -6.01
CA GLY A 317 -10.62 8.89 -6.58
C GLY A 317 -9.43 8.92 -5.60
N LEU A 318 -9.71 8.93 -4.30
CA LEU A 318 -8.69 9.00 -3.25
C LEU A 318 -8.28 7.63 -2.70
N ALA A 319 -9.01 6.56 -3.04
CA ALA A 319 -8.63 5.19 -2.69
C ALA A 319 -7.84 4.57 -3.85
N ASP A 320 -6.55 4.30 -3.65
CA ASP A 320 -5.67 3.74 -4.68
C ASP A 320 -5.75 2.21 -4.74
N GLU A 321 -6.03 1.60 -3.61
CA GLU A 321 -6.20 0.15 -3.48
C GLU A 321 -7.24 -0.18 -2.42
N ILE A 322 -8.14 -1.09 -2.76
CA ILE A 322 -9.21 -1.55 -1.86
C ILE A 322 -8.89 -2.99 -1.44
N LEU A 323 -8.82 -3.20 -0.15
CA LEU A 323 -8.50 -4.46 0.50
C LEU A 323 -9.77 -4.96 1.21
N LEU A 324 -10.61 -5.70 0.49
CA LEU A 324 -11.91 -6.14 0.97
C LEU A 324 -11.82 -7.57 1.53
N VAL A 325 -11.97 -7.71 2.83
CA VAL A 325 -12.07 -9.00 3.50
C VAL A 325 -13.54 -9.42 3.54
N VAL A 326 -13.86 -10.54 2.90
CA VAL A 326 -15.20 -11.13 2.88
C VAL A 326 -15.22 -12.34 3.81
N SER A 327 -16.05 -12.26 4.85
CA SER A 327 -16.28 -13.37 5.79
C SER A 327 -17.45 -14.23 5.30
N PRO A 328 -17.39 -15.57 5.46
CA PRO A 328 -18.48 -16.48 5.09
C PRO A 328 -19.63 -16.45 6.11
N ARG A 329 -20.11 -15.25 6.42
CA ARG A 329 -21.24 -14.97 7.32
C ARG A 329 -22.31 -14.20 6.56
N VAL A 330 -23.55 -14.37 6.93
CA VAL A 330 -24.69 -13.63 6.40
C VAL A 330 -25.48 -13.07 7.57
N LEU A 331 -25.76 -11.77 7.55
CA LEU A 331 -26.65 -11.14 8.54
C LEU A 331 -28.11 -11.13 8.08
N GLY A 332 -28.37 -10.93 6.79
CA GLY A 332 -29.71 -10.88 6.22
C GLY A 332 -30.55 -9.68 6.68
N ASP A 333 -29.96 -8.73 7.39
CA ASP A 333 -30.64 -7.54 7.92
C ASP A 333 -30.38 -6.34 7.01
N SER A 334 -31.45 -5.83 6.37
CA SER A 334 -31.36 -4.66 5.49
C SER A 334 -30.92 -3.39 6.22
N ALA A 335 -31.23 -3.24 7.50
CA ALA A 335 -30.87 -2.09 8.34
C ALA A 335 -29.41 -2.12 8.80
N ALA A 336 -28.72 -3.27 8.70
CA ALA A 336 -27.33 -3.38 9.05
C ALA A 336 -26.44 -2.54 8.11
N PRO A 337 -25.41 -1.82 8.64
CA PRO A 337 -24.59 -0.93 7.83
C PRO A 337 -23.80 -1.69 6.78
N ALA A 338 -23.75 -1.15 5.55
CA ALA A 338 -23.01 -1.71 4.43
C ALA A 338 -21.57 -1.20 4.37
N SER A 339 -20.72 -1.96 3.66
CA SER A 339 -19.30 -1.60 3.42
C SER A 339 -19.13 -0.34 2.57
N PHE A 340 -20.08 -0.05 1.68
CA PHE A 340 -20.18 1.19 0.92
C PHE A 340 -21.60 1.73 1.05
N GLN A 341 -21.74 2.95 1.53
CA GLN A 341 -23.06 3.56 1.73
C GLN A 341 -22.98 5.10 1.64
N GLY A 342 -24.14 5.73 1.40
CA GLY A 342 -24.28 7.19 1.38
C GLY A 342 -24.26 7.80 -0.03
N ARG A 343 -24.10 6.98 -1.08
CA ARG A 343 -24.31 7.43 -2.48
C ARG A 343 -25.74 7.15 -2.92
N THR A 344 -26.30 8.05 -3.68
CA THR A 344 -27.53 7.82 -4.46
C THR A 344 -27.12 7.54 -5.89
N VAL A 345 -27.58 6.41 -6.44
CA VAL A 345 -27.33 5.98 -7.82
C VAL A 345 -28.66 5.65 -8.47
N HIS A 346 -28.81 5.95 -9.76
CA HIS A 346 -30.05 5.76 -10.49
C HIS A 346 -30.00 4.61 -11.50
N SER A 347 -28.78 4.20 -11.88
CA SER A 347 -28.56 3.11 -12.82
C SER A 347 -27.25 2.38 -12.56
N MET A 348 -27.05 1.21 -13.17
CA MET A 348 -25.78 0.48 -13.11
C MET A 348 -24.64 1.23 -13.81
N THR A 349 -24.93 2.17 -14.70
CA THR A 349 -23.91 3.03 -15.33
C THR A 349 -23.29 4.01 -14.36
N ASP A 350 -23.97 4.32 -13.25
CA ASP A 350 -23.44 5.19 -12.17
C ASP A 350 -22.53 4.44 -11.19
N ALA A 351 -22.39 3.13 -11.37
CA ALA A 351 -21.56 2.31 -10.51
C ALA A 351 -20.08 2.65 -10.65
N LEU A 352 -19.35 2.70 -9.52
CA LEU A 352 -17.90 2.83 -9.53
C LEU A 352 -17.28 1.49 -9.91
N THR A 353 -16.56 1.46 -11.01
CA THR A 353 -15.94 0.23 -11.52
C THR A 353 -14.58 0.01 -10.89
N LEU A 354 -14.32 -1.22 -10.47
CA LEU A 354 -13.07 -1.63 -9.86
C LEU A 354 -12.51 -2.85 -10.62
N ARG A 355 -11.21 -2.88 -10.80
CA ARG A 355 -10.47 -4.02 -11.35
C ARG A 355 -10.02 -4.96 -10.23
N LEU A 356 -10.27 -6.26 -10.38
CA LEU A 356 -9.75 -7.27 -9.47
C LEU A 356 -8.26 -7.50 -9.75
N ALA A 357 -7.40 -7.12 -8.81
CA ALA A 357 -5.95 -7.27 -8.90
C ALA A 357 -5.45 -8.62 -8.32
N ALA A 358 -6.06 -9.10 -7.22
CA ALA A 358 -5.70 -10.39 -6.64
C ALA A 358 -6.81 -10.92 -5.71
N VAL A 359 -6.81 -12.25 -5.56
CA VAL A 359 -7.62 -12.95 -4.56
C VAL A 359 -6.68 -13.76 -3.66
N ARG A 360 -6.89 -13.68 -2.34
CA ARG A 360 -6.11 -14.45 -1.36
C ARG A 360 -7.03 -15.09 -0.32
N THR A 361 -6.74 -16.31 0.07
CA THR A 361 -7.44 -16.97 1.16
C THR A 361 -6.79 -16.61 2.50
N LEU A 362 -7.61 -16.19 3.45
CA LEU A 362 -7.25 -15.94 4.86
C LEU A 362 -8.21 -16.72 5.76
N PRO A 363 -8.23 -18.06 5.66
CA PRO A 363 -9.31 -18.88 6.23
C PRO A 363 -9.76 -18.46 7.64
N PRO A 364 -11.09 -18.35 7.87
CA PRO A 364 -12.19 -18.70 6.96
C PRO A 364 -12.52 -17.65 5.89
N ASP A 365 -11.87 -16.48 5.89
CA ASP A 365 -12.17 -15.32 5.05
C ASP A 365 -11.45 -15.38 3.68
N ILE A 366 -11.95 -14.58 2.74
CA ILE A 366 -11.30 -14.28 1.46
C ILE A 366 -10.93 -12.79 1.45
N LEU A 367 -9.73 -12.47 0.99
CA LEU A 367 -9.28 -11.10 0.73
C LEU A 367 -9.33 -10.86 -0.79
N LEU A 368 -10.13 -9.88 -1.20
CA LEU A 368 -10.14 -9.32 -2.54
C LEU A 368 -9.27 -8.05 -2.53
N GLN A 369 -8.30 -7.99 -3.44
CA GLN A 369 -7.48 -6.81 -3.70
C GLN A 369 -8.00 -6.18 -4.98
N LEU A 370 -8.53 -4.98 -4.90
CA LEU A 370 -9.21 -4.27 -5.97
C LEU A 370 -8.52 -2.92 -6.19
N ARG A 371 -8.60 -2.40 -7.42
CA ARG A 371 -8.09 -1.07 -7.79
C ARG A 371 -9.11 -0.32 -8.61
N PRO A 372 -9.13 1.01 -8.59
CA PRO A 372 -9.87 1.80 -9.56
C PRO A 372 -9.51 1.39 -10.99
N SER A 373 -10.50 1.36 -11.88
CA SER A 373 -10.34 1.03 -13.31
C SER A 373 -9.75 2.19 -14.08
#